data_707f7f81802858025787beec8dc86209
#
_entry.id   707f7f81802858025787beec8dc86209
#
_cell.length_a   1.000
_cell.length_b   1.000
_cell.length_c   1.000
_cell.angle_alpha   90.00
_cell.angle_beta   90.00
_cell.angle_gamma   90.00
#
_symmetry.space_group_name_H-M   'P 1'
#
loop_
_entity.id
_entity.type
_entity.pdbx_description
1 polymer ?
#
loop_
_entity_poly.entity_id
_entity_poly.type
_entity_poly.pdbx_seq_one_letter_code
_entity_poly.pdbx_strand_id
1 'polypeptide(L)'
;LTLTIEEGTMIEEAIKKTGRIVQVGTQQRTEFNSLFVKAAAMARDNRVGEMKTVNVCLGGSREAVPLPVVDPPKSLNWNEWLGQCPVVDYREAPTIDDTTGWGAGHPFGRAHRYYRWWYEYSGGKLTDWGAHHVDIAMLALNKLGDDIGNVTIEPISVTHPVPFVDGYPTKDDRFNAATNFKVRVAFEDGIEMFVRDAAEELGFDNGIMFQGTEGRYLVNRGKLVGGPVE
;
A
#
# COMPACT_ATOMS: atom_id res chain seq x y z
N LEU A 1 6.80 0.03 -8.42
CA LEU A 1 7.69 -0.31 -9.54
C LEU A 1 6.99 -1.17 -10.59
N THR A 2 6.14 -2.07 -10.16
CA THR A 2 5.44 -3.01 -11.04
C THR A 2 3.95 -2.97 -10.76
N LEU A 3 3.14 -3.16 -11.79
CA LEU A 3 1.69 -3.29 -11.68
C LEU A 3 1.28 -4.75 -11.54
N THR A 4 2.08 -5.67 -12.09
CA THR A 4 1.82 -7.10 -12.07
C THR A 4 2.96 -7.89 -11.41
N ILE A 5 2.66 -9.11 -10.99
CA ILE A 5 3.65 -10.05 -10.45
C ILE A 5 4.68 -10.41 -11.54
N GLU A 6 4.22 -10.60 -12.78
CA GLU A 6 5.08 -10.93 -13.91
C GLU A 6 6.14 -9.86 -14.17
N GLU A 7 5.76 -8.57 -14.15
CA GLU A 7 6.72 -7.47 -14.25
C GLU A 7 7.77 -7.52 -13.14
N GLY A 8 7.37 -7.89 -11.92
CA GLY A 8 8.28 -8.08 -10.80
C GLY A 8 9.32 -9.16 -11.08
N THR A 9 8.88 -10.31 -11.59
CA THR A 9 9.75 -11.43 -11.99
C THR A 9 10.72 -11.01 -13.11
N MET A 10 10.23 -10.29 -14.13
CA MET A 10 11.08 -9.78 -15.22
C MET A 10 12.17 -8.82 -14.72
N ILE A 11 11.85 -7.95 -13.75
CA ILE A 11 12.84 -7.06 -13.13
C ILE A 11 13.88 -7.88 -12.36
N GLU A 12 13.45 -8.85 -11.58
CA GLU A 12 14.36 -9.72 -10.81
C GLU A 12 15.33 -10.48 -11.75
N GLU A 13 14.83 -11.05 -12.83
CA GLU A 13 15.65 -11.72 -13.84
C GLU A 13 16.63 -10.76 -14.51
N ALA A 14 16.20 -9.53 -14.85
CA ALA A 14 17.06 -8.52 -15.41
C ALA A 14 18.19 -8.11 -14.46
N ILE A 15 17.89 -7.98 -13.16
CA ILE A 15 18.88 -7.71 -12.11
C ILE A 15 19.90 -8.84 -12.03
N LYS A 16 19.45 -10.09 -11.95
CA LYS A 16 20.31 -11.27 -11.91
C LYS A 16 21.22 -11.35 -13.14
N LYS A 17 20.67 -11.10 -14.33
CA LYS A 17 21.40 -11.14 -15.60
C LYS A 17 22.44 -10.02 -15.75
N THR A 18 22.13 -8.84 -15.28
CA THR A 18 22.97 -7.64 -15.52
C THR A 18 23.91 -7.31 -14.36
N GLY A 19 23.68 -7.88 -13.18
CA GLY A 19 24.41 -7.54 -11.94
C GLY A 19 24.16 -6.11 -11.45
N ARG A 20 23.10 -5.44 -11.93
CA ARG A 20 22.75 -4.08 -11.50
C ARG A 20 22.15 -4.09 -10.09
N ILE A 21 22.38 -3.00 -9.37
CA ILE A 21 21.84 -2.82 -8.01
C ILE A 21 20.50 -2.12 -8.12
N VAL A 22 19.48 -2.72 -7.51
CA VAL A 22 18.15 -2.12 -7.34
C VAL A 22 17.82 -2.08 -5.85
N GLN A 23 17.43 -0.92 -5.36
CA GLN A 23 17.01 -0.73 -3.98
C GLN A 23 15.57 -0.22 -3.95
N VAL A 24 14.70 -0.94 -3.26
CA VAL A 24 13.32 -0.51 -2.99
C VAL A 24 13.27 0.38 -1.75
N GLY A 25 12.45 1.42 -1.79
CA GLY A 25 12.30 2.37 -0.69
C GLY A 25 11.50 1.81 0.48
N THR A 26 12.15 1.08 1.38
CA THR A 26 11.57 0.52 2.62
C THR A 26 11.90 1.38 3.84
N GLN A 27 11.60 2.68 3.78
CA GLN A 27 12.03 3.68 4.78
C GLN A 27 11.60 3.33 6.21
N GLN A 28 10.47 2.66 6.39
CA GLN A 28 9.98 2.31 7.73
C GLN A 28 10.93 1.38 8.48
N ARG A 29 11.82 0.68 7.79
CA ARG A 29 12.85 -0.15 8.43
C ARG A 29 13.93 0.67 9.16
N THR A 30 14.09 1.97 8.86
CA THR A 30 15.15 2.82 9.43
C THR A 30 14.66 4.15 9.98
N GLU A 31 13.60 4.71 9.41
CA GLU A 31 13.04 6.00 9.77
C GLU A 31 12.10 5.92 11.02
N PHE A 32 11.49 7.04 11.37
CA PHE A 32 10.46 7.13 12.40
C PHE A 32 10.92 6.67 13.80
N ASN A 33 12.11 7.14 14.22
CA ASN A 33 12.71 6.83 15.52
C ASN A 33 12.85 5.32 15.79
N SER A 34 13.03 4.54 14.73
CA SER A 34 13.13 3.07 14.79
C SER A 34 11.91 2.37 15.39
N LEU A 35 10.73 3.02 15.43
CA LEU A 35 9.52 2.45 16.04
C LEU A 35 9.13 1.12 15.38
N PHE A 36 9.19 1.05 14.07
CA PHE A 36 8.84 -0.16 13.33
C PHE A 36 9.82 -1.32 13.54
N VAL A 37 11.13 -1.02 13.61
CA VAL A 37 12.15 -2.05 13.91
C VAL A 37 12.00 -2.56 15.33
N LYS A 38 11.70 -1.67 16.30
CA LYS A 38 11.39 -2.07 17.68
C LYS A 38 10.15 -2.97 17.73
N ALA A 39 9.09 -2.60 17.02
CA ALA A 39 7.89 -3.43 16.93
C ALA A 39 8.17 -4.80 16.31
N ALA A 40 8.98 -4.88 15.26
CA ALA A 40 9.40 -6.14 14.66
C ALA A 40 10.26 -6.99 15.62
N ALA A 41 11.17 -6.37 16.36
CA ALA A 41 11.95 -7.07 17.39
C ALA A 41 11.05 -7.64 18.49
N MET A 42 10.06 -6.87 18.97
CA MET A 42 9.09 -7.34 19.97
C MET A 42 8.31 -8.58 19.50
N ALA A 43 7.90 -8.61 18.21
CA ALA A 43 7.23 -9.78 17.64
C ALA A 43 8.15 -11.01 17.65
N ARG A 44 9.40 -10.84 17.23
CA ARG A 44 10.41 -11.93 17.18
C ARG A 44 10.82 -12.41 18.55
N ASP A 45 10.80 -11.54 19.56
CA ASP A 45 11.07 -11.87 20.96
C ASP A 45 9.85 -12.46 21.68
N ASN A 46 8.74 -12.73 20.95
CA ASN A 46 7.48 -13.25 21.49
C ASN A 46 6.92 -12.40 22.68
N ARG A 47 7.09 -11.07 22.64
CA ARG A 47 6.65 -10.16 23.73
C ARG A 47 5.14 -10.18 23.98
N VAL A 48 4.34 -10.67 23.05
CA VAL A 48 2.88 -10.83 23.17
C VAL A 48 2.47 -12.30 23.24
N GLY A 49 3.41 -13.18 23.55
CA GLY A 49 3.20 -14.63 23.47
C GLY A 49 3.14 -15.12 22.03
N GLU A 50 2.46 -16.22 21.79
CA GLU A 50 2.29 -16.78 20.46
C GLU A 50 1.50 -15.81 19.57
N MET A 51 2.10 -15.40 18.43
CA MET A 51 1.45 -14.49 17.48
C MET A 51 0.22 -15.14 16.86
N LYS A 52 -0.90 -14.45 16.86
CA LYS A 52 -2.17 -14.93 16.27
C LYS A 52 -2.62 -14.09 15.09
N THR A 53 -2.61 -12.76 15.26
CA THR A 53 -3.19 -11.88 14.25
C THR A 53 -2.34 -10.62 14.06
N VAL A 54 -2.19 -10.20 12.81
CA VAL A 54 -1.60 -8.91 12.46
C VAL A 54 -2.63 -8.10 11.67
N ASN A 55 -3.01 -6.92 12.16
CA ASN A 55 -3.89 -6.01 11.45
C ASN A 55 -3.07 -4.86 10.87
N VAL A 56 -3.05 -4.76 9.56
CA VAL A 56 -2.36 -3.72 8.78
C VAL A 56 -3.40 -2.74 8.26
N CYS A 57 -3.57 -1.60 8.91
CA CYS A 57 -4.53 -0.57 8.52
C CYS A 57 -3.84 0.57 7.76
N LEU A 58 -4.34 0.87 6.57
CA LEU A 58 -3.71 1.76 5.59
C LEU A 58 -4.46 3.08 5.39
N GLY A 59 -5.72 3.14 5.80
CA GLY A 59 -6.68 4.15 5.34
C GLY A 59 -7.18 3.85 3.92
N GLY A 60 -8.30 4.45 3.54
CA GLY A 60 -8.89 4.30 2.20
C GLY A 60 -8.18 5.13 1.13
N SER A 61 -8.41 4.80 -0.13
CA SER A 61 -7.99 5.60 -1.27
C SER A 61 -8.90 6.84 -1.43
N ARG A 62 -8.39 7.84 -2.14
CA ARG A 62 -9.18 9.03 -2.45
C ARG A 62 -10.18 8.77 -3.58
N GLU A 63 -11.29 9.49 -3.52
CA GLU A 63 -12.22 9.63 -4.62
C GLU A 63 -12.04 10.98 -5.31
N ALA A 64 -12.48 11.08 -6.55
CA ALA A 64 -12.57 12.32 -7.28
C ALA A 64 -13.86 12.39 -8.10
N VAL A 65 -14.36 13.60 -8.30
CA VAL A 65 -15.36 13.90 -9.34
C VAL A 65 -14.73 13.72 -10.73
N PRO A 66 -15.51 13.67 -11.82
CA PRO A 66 -14.95 13.65 -13.17
C PRO A 66 -13.95 14.77 -13.39
N LEU A 67 -12.75 14.42 -13.87
CA LEU A 67 -11.68 15.37 -14.16
C LEU A 67 -11.71 15.72 -15.64
N PRO A 68 -11.64 17.02 -16.01
CA PRO A 68 -11.64 17.43 -17.41
C PRO A 68 -10.38 16.98 -18.13
N VAL A 69 -10.51 16.75 -19.43
CA VAL A 69 -9.35 16.60 -20.33
C VAL A 69 -8.74 17.99 -20.52
N VAL A 70 -7.44 18.08 -20.35
CA VAL A 70 -6.67 19.30 -20.57
C VAL A 70 -5.35 18.97 -21.25
N ASP A 71 -4.71 19.95 -21.85
CA ASP A 71 -3.37 19.77 -22.39
C ASP A 71 -2.37 19.51 -21.26
N PRO A 72 -1.46 18.54 -21.39
CA PRO A 72 -0.42 18.34 -20.41
C PRO A 72 0.50 19.56 -20.31
N PRO A 73 1.05 19.85 -19.11
CA PRO A 73 2.02 20.93 -18.96
C PRO A 73 3.18 20.79 -19.95
N LYS A 74 3.67 21.91 -20.51
CA LYS A 74 4.78 21.89 -21.50
C LYS A 74 6.06 21.23 -20.98
N SER A 75 6.24 21.16 -19.67
CA SER A 75 7.35 20.49 -19.00
C SER A 75 7.17 18.97 -18.86
N LEU A 76 6.00 18.44 -19.18
CA LEU A 76 5.67 17.01 -19.07
C LEU A 76 5.56 16.39 -20.47
N ASN A 77 6.47 15.48 -20.77
CA ASN A 77 6.29 14.60 -21.93
C ASN A 77 5.30 13.49 -21.56
N TRP A 78 4.01 13.72 -21.86
CA TRP A 78 2.93 12.82 -21.46
C TRP A 78 3.07 11.42 -22.02
N ASN A 79 3.49 11.30 -23.27
CA ASN A 79 3.69 10.00 -23.90
C ASN A 79 4.82 9.19 -23.23
N GLU A 80 5.93 9.82 -22.90
CA GLU A 80 7.02 9.16 -22.16
C GLU A 80 6.63 8.85 -20.72
N TRP A 81 5.81 9.72 -20.09
CA TRP A 81 5.33 9.48 -18.74
C TRP A 81 4.41 8.25 -18.66
N LEU A 82 3.56 8.03 -19.66
CA LEU A 82 2.71 6.84 -19.73
C LEU A 82 3.53 5.55 -19.83
N GLY A 83 4.69 5.58 -20.47
CA GLY A 83 5.55 4.40 -20.62
C GLY A 83 4.81 3.24 -21.27
N GLN A 84 4.68 2.12 -20.54
CA GLN A 84 3.96 0.91 -21.00
C GLN A 84 2.45 0.95 -20.78
N CYS A 85 1.93 1.97 -20.10
CA CYS A 85 0.49 2.10 -19.83
C CYS A 85 -0.29 2.48 -21.10
N PRO A 86 -1.60 2.22 -21.16
CA PRO A 86 -2.43 2.63 -22.30
C PRO A 86 -2.33 4.13 -22.57
N VAL A 87 -2.35 4.49 -23.85
CA VAL A 87 -2.41 5.89 -24.26
C VAL A 87 -3.79 6.46 -23.94
N VAL A 88 -3.84 7.42 -23.05
CA VAL A 88 -5.06 8.07 -22.58
C VAL A 88 -4.88 9.59 -22.52
N ASP A 89 -5.99 10.32 -22.51
CA ASP A 89 -5.98 11.76 -22.35
C ASP A 89 -5.42 12.19 -20.99
N TYR A 90 -4.66 13.28 -21.00
CA TYR A 90 -4.25 13.92 -19.76
C TYR A 90 -5.45 14.63 -19.12
N ARG A 91 -5.65 14.37 -17.83
CA ARG A 91 -6.75 14.93 -17.06
C ARG A 91 -6.23 15.63 -15.82
N GLU A 92 -6.74 16.82 -15.55
CA GLU A 92 -6.38 17.58 -14.36
C GLU A 92 -7.49 18.57 -14.01
N ALA A 93 -7.83 18.68 -12.72
CA ALA A 93 -8.77 19.69 -12.21
C ALA A 93 -7.98 20.89 -11.68
N PRO A 94 -8.03 22.04 -12.33
CA PRO A 94 -7.19 23.20 -11.97
C PRO A 94 -7.57 23.86 -10.63
N THR A 95 -8.70 23.48 -10.03
CA THR A 95 -9.30 24.18 -8.88
C THR A 95 -9.54 23.30 -7.66
N ILE A 96 -9.18 22.01 -7.68
CA ILE A 96 -9.31 21.17 -6.48
C ILE A 96 -8.06 21.36 -5.65
N ASP A 97 -8.20 22.20 -4.65
CA ASP A 97 -7.17 22.52 -3.71
C ASP A 97 -7.04 21.38 -2.68
N ASP A 98 -6.00 20.56 -2.81
CA ASP A 98 -5.58 19.68 -1.73
C ASP A 98 -4.80 20.52 -0.72
N THR A 99 -5.54 21.20 0.16
CA THR A 99 -4.98 22.12 1.15
C THR A 99 -4.22 21.44 2.26
N THR A 100 -4.22 20.10 2.31
CA THR A 100 -3.66 19.35 3.42
C THR A 100 -2.54 18.39 3.02
N GLY A 101 -1.45 18.45 3.76
CA GLY A 101 -0.35 17.49 3.68
C GLY A 101 0.47 17.59 2.39
N TRP A 102 0.97 16.46 1.92
CA TRP A 102 1.90 16.34 0.79
C TRP A 102 1.30 16.73 -0.59
N GLY A 103 0.02 17.03 -0.67
CA GLY A 103 -0.69 17.41 -1.88
C GLY A 103 -1.00 18.88 -2.01
N ALA A 104 -0.69 19.67 -0.98
CA ALA A 104 -0.97 21.09 -0.99
C ALA A 104 -0.34 21.77 -2.22
N GLY A 105 -1.17 22.48 -2.99
CA GLY A 105 -0.75 23.20 -4.17
C GLY A 105 -0.66 22.38 -5.48
N HIS A 106 -1.07 21.12 -5.48
CA HIS A 106 -1.13 20.30 -6.70
C HIS A 106 -2.58 19.97 -7.08
N PRO A 107 -3.03 20.27 -8.29
CA PRO A 107 -4.37 19.91 -8.75
C PRO A 107 -4.53 18.39 -8.86
N PHE A 108 -5.74 17.90 -8.66
CA PHE A 108 -6.05 16.52 -8.92
C PHE A 108 -5.88 16.19 -10.40
N GLY A 109 -5.17 15.11 -10.71
CA GLY A 109 -4.88 14.74 -12.08
C GLY A 109 -4.43 13.30 -12.25
N ARG A 110 -4.04 12.97 -13.49
CA ARG A 110 -3.50 11.63 -13.80
C ARG A 110 -2.04 11.47 -13.45
N ALA A 111 -1.27 12.56 -13.40
CA ALA A 111 0.16 12.53 -13.18
C ALA A 111 0.57 12.84 -11.74
N HIS A 112 1.87 13.00 -11.51
CA HIS A 112 2.51 13.36 -10.26
C HIS A 112 2.04 12.46 -9.12
N ARG A 113 1.64 13.06 -8.02
CA ARG A 113 1.22 12.36 -6.82
C ARG A 113 -0.06 11.54 -7.00
N TYR A 114 -0.96 11.98 -7.89
CA TYR A 114 -2.31 11.41 -7.97
C TYR A 114 -2.41 10.18 -8.88
N TYR A 115 -1.37 9.81 -9.60
CA TYR A 115 -1.31 8.59 -10.41
C TYR A 115 -1.66 7.34 -9.60
N ARG A 116 -1.38 7.34 -8.32
CA ARG A 116 -1.62 6.21 -7.40
C ARG A 116 -3.09 5.85 -7.22
N TRP A 117 -4.00 6.76 -7.58
CA TRP A 117 -5.44 6.54 -7.49
C TRP A 117 -6.08 6.06 -8.79
N TRP A 118 -5.27 5.84 -9.81
CA TRP A 118 -5.68 5.32 -11.09
C TRP A 118 -5.23 3.87 -11.21
N TYR A 119 -6.19 2.96 -11.44
CA TYR A 119 -5.98 1.51 -11.47
C TYR A 119 -4.95 1.09 -12.53
N GLU A 120 -4.94 1.77 -13.68
CA GLU A 120 -3.98 1.53 -14.77
C GLU A 120 -2.52 1.85 -14.45
N TYR A 121 -2.26 2.57 -13.33
CA TYR A 121 -0.91 2.93 -12.90
C TYR A 121 -0.54 2.38 -11.53
N SER A 122 -1.53 2.08 -10.70
CA SER A 122 -1.30 1.67 -9.32
C SER A 122 -2.55 1.02 -8.72
N GLY A 123 -2.43 0.39 -7.56
CA GLY A 123 -3.53 -0.20 -6.81
C GLY A 123 -4.06 0.66 -5.67
N GLY A 124 -3.91 1.98 -5.75
CA GLY A 124 -4.39 2.89 -4.71
C GLY A 124 -3.65 2.75 -3.40
N LYS A 125 -4.35 2.96 -2.30
CA LYS A 125 -3.80 2.89 -0.94
C LYS A 125 -3.26 1.50 -0.61
N LEU A 126 -3.90 0.46 -1.14
CA LEU A 126 -3.49 -0.93 -0.93
C LEU A 126 -2.04 -1.17 -1.37
N THR A 127 -1.62 -0.66 -2.52
CA THR A 127 -0.26 -0.85 -3.03
C THR A 127 0.70 0.26 -2.59
N ASP A 128 0.23 1.49 -2.37
CA ASP A 128 1.05 2.62 -1.94
C ASP A 128 1.50 2.45 -0.47
N TRP A 129 0.58 2.57 0.48
CA TRP A 129 0.90 2.38 1.90
C TRP A 129 1.06 0.92 2.29
N GLY A 130 0.39 0.01 1.55
CA GLY A 130 0.52 -1.42 1.76
C GLY A 130 1.96 -1.88 1.63
N ALA A 131 2.69 -1.42 0.62
CA ALA A 131 4.10 -1.74 0.44
C ALA A 131 4.94 -1.42 1.69
N HIS A 132 4.64 -0.32 2.40
CA HIS A 132 5.36 0.06 3.60
C HIS A 132 4.96 -0.75 4.84
N HIS A 133 3.67 -0.91 5.08
CA HIS A 133 3.19 -1.55 6.32
C HIS A 133 3.25 -3.07 6.24
N VAL A 134 2.92 -3.66 5.08
CA VAL A 134 3.05 -5.12 4.88
C VAL A 134 4.53 -5.54 4.94
N ASP A 135 5.45 -4.74 4.41
CA ASP A 135 6.89 -4.98 4.53
C ASP A 135 7.33 -5.14 6.00
N ILE A 136 6.86 -4.26 6.88
CA ILE A 136 7.16 -4.35 8.32
C ILE A 136 6.47 -5.56 8.97
N ALA A 137 5.22 -5.84 8.61
CA ALA A 137 4.53 -7.02 9.13
C ALA A 137 5.26 -8.31 8.74
N MET A 138 5.65 -8.45 7.49
CA MET A 138 6.42 -9.60 6.99
C MET A 138 7.80 -9.70 7.65
N LEU A 139 8.48 -8.56 7.83
CA LEU A 139 9.75 -8.48 8.57
C LEU A 139 9.58 -8.97 10.01
N ALA A 140 8.53 -8.53 10.70
CA ALA A 140 8.24 -8.91 12.08
C ALA A 140 7.94 -10.41 12.23
N LEU A 141 7.21 -10.98 11.27
CA LEU A 141 6.85 -12.41 11.23
C LEU A 141 7.98 -13.30 10.71
N ASN A 142 9.10 -12.73 10.29
CA ASN A 142 10.21 -13.46 9.63
C ASN A 142 9.78 -14.22 8.36
N LYS A 143 8.88 -13.61 7.57
CA LYS A 143 8.30 -14.18 6.35
C LYS A 143 8.73 -13.37 5.12
N LEU A 144 10.04 -13.35 4.85
CA LEU A 144 10.64 -12.64 3.73
C LEU A 144 11.31 -13.62 2.76
N GLY A 145 11.21 -13.33 1.46
CA GLY A 145 11.79 -14.17 0.43
C GLY A 145 11.22 -15.59 0.49
N ASP A 146 12.09 -16.59 0.49
CA ASP A 146 11.71 -18.00 0.49
C ASP A 146 11.12 -18.47 1.83
N ASP A 147 11.28 -17.69 2.91
CA ASP A 147 10.74 -18.00 4.24
C ASP A 147 9.22 -17.75 4.36
N ILE A 148 8.58 -17.21 3.35
CA ILE A 148 7.14 -16.93 3.37
C ILE A 148 6.30 -18.21 3.45
N GLY A 149 6.76 -19.33 2.85
CA GLY A 149 5.99 -20.57 2.73
C GLY A 149 4.76 -20.39 1.83
N ASN A 150 3.80 -21.31 1.95
CA ASN A 150 2.52 -21.18 1.28
C ASN A 150 1.62 -20.20 2.03
N VAL A 151 0.93 -19.36 1.30
CA VAL A 151 -0.04 -18.40 1.83
C VAL A 151 -1.36 -18.53 1.09
N THR A 152 -2.47 -18.34 1.81
CA THR A 152 -3.79 -18.18 1.21
C THR A 152 -4.17 -16.71 1.29
N ILE A 153 -4.46 -16.08 0.15
CA ILE A 153 -4.89 -14.69 0.07
C ILE A 153 -6.35 -14.65 -0.36
N GLU A 154 -7.20 -14.03 0.46
CA GLU A 154 -8.64 -13.94 0.23
C GLU A 154 -9.12 -12.50 0.30
N PRO A 155 -9.79 -11.98 -0.74
CA PRO A 155 -10.52 -10.72 -0.64
C PRO A 155 -11.78 -10.91 0.21
N ILE A 156 -11.87 -10.23 1.35
CA ILE A 156 -13.06 -10.24 2.21
C ILE A 156 -14.08 -9.23 1.72
N SER A 157 -13.62 -8.02 1.40
CA SER A 157 -14.47 -6.96 0.85
C SER A 157 -13.63 -5.99 0.02
N VAL A 158 -14.29 -5.39 -0.98
CA VAL A 158 -13.73 -4.33 -1.80
C VAL A 158 -14.83 -3.39 -2.27
N THR A 159 -14.54 -2.09 -2.29
CA THR A 159 -15.39 -1.06 -2.89
C THR A 159 -14.55 -0.23 -3.84
N HIS A 160 -15.04 -0.08 -5.05
CA HIS A 160 -14.47 0.82 -6.06
C HIS A 160 -15.39 2.02 -6.28
N PRO A 161 -14.87 3.22 -6.54
CA PRO A 161 -15.69 4.42 -6.79
C PRO A 161 -16.35 4.41 -8.17
N VAL A 162 -16.01 3.43 -9.02
CA VAL A 162 -16.59 3.21 -10.35
C VAL A 162 -16.91 1.72 -10.54
N PRO A 163 -17.89 1.36 -11.38
CA PRO A 163 -18.13 -0.04 -11.73
C PRO A 163 -16.93 -0.66 -12.45
N PHE A 164 -16.73 -1.96 -12.23
CA PHE A 164 -15.72 -2.78 -12.92
C PHE A 164 -16.39 -3.81 -13.79
N VAL A 165 -15.83 -4.08 -14.96
CA VAL A 165 -16.25 -5.15 -15.87
C VAL A 165 -14.98 -5.88 -16.31
N ASP A 166 -15.00 -7.20 -16.22
CA ASP A 166 -13.86 -8.06 -16.58
C ASP A 166 -12.51 -7.64 -15.93
N GLY A 167 -12.60 -7.16 -14.69
CA GLY A 167 -11.41 -6.73 -13.92
C GLY A 167 -10.90 -5.32 -14.22
N TYR A 168 -11.61 -4.54 -15.05
CA TYR A 168 -11.20 -3.18 -15.42
C TYR A 168 -12.24 -2.14 -15.04
N PRO A 169 -11.82 -0.92 -14.65
CA PRO A 169 -12.74 0.17 -14.37
C PRO A 169 -13.46 0.60 -15.65
N THR A 170 -14.77 0.84 -15.56
CA THR A 170 -15.60 1.27 -16.70
C THR A 170 -15.56 2.77 -16.99
N LYS A 171 -14.91 3.54 -16.12
CA LYS A 171 -14.72 4.99 -16.26
C LYS A 171 -13.25 5.34 -16.04
N ASP A 172 -12.75 6.17 -16.92
CA ASP A 172 -11.38 6.68 -16.95
C ASP A 172 -11.30 8.19 -16.70
N ASP A 173 -12.41 8.81 -16.25
CA ASP A 173 -12.52 10.25 -16.03
C ASP A 173 -12.27 10.68 -14.59
N ARG A 174 -12.08 9.74 -13.66
CA ARG A 174 -11.90 9.98 -12.22
C ARG A 174 -11.03 8.91 -11.59
N PHE A 175 -10.61 9.12 -10.34
CA PHE A 175 -9.91 8.09 -9.57
C PHE A 175 -10.77 6.82 -9.50
N ASN A 176 -10.15 5.67 -9.71
CA ASN A 176 -10.85 4.39 -9.89
C ASN A 176 -10.22 3.21 -9.15
N ALA A 177 -9.11 3.42 -8.41
CA ALA A 177 -8.57 2.42 -7.50
C ALA A 177 -9.52 2.18 -6.31
N ALA A 178 -9.44 1.00 -5.68
CA ALA A 178 -10.29 0.64 -4.55
C ALA A 178 -10.22 1.66 -3.41
N THR A 179 -11.39 2.12 -2.94
CA THR A 179 -11.51 3.08 -1.83
C THR A 179 -11.55 2.39 -0.48
N ASN A 180 -12.24 1.24 -0.42
CA ASN A 180 -12.32 0.42 0.79
C ASN A 180 -11.95 -1.02 0.45
N PHE A 181 -11.28 -1.68 1.36
CA PHE A 181 -10.85 -3.07 1.15
C PHE A 181 -10.51 -3.75 2.47
N LYS A 182 -10.71 -5.06 2.47
CA LYS A 182 -10.19 -5.96 3.50
C LYS A 182 -9.73 -7.24 2.83
N VAL A 183 -8.44 -7.56 2.99
CA VAL A 183 -7.82 -8.77 2.47
C VAL A 183 -7.31 -9.59 3.64
N ARG A 184 -7.60 -10.88 3.65
CA ARG A 184 -7.05 -11.85 4.59
C ARG A 184 -5.87 -12.56 3.95
N VAL A 185 -4.78 -12.67 4.69
CA VAL A 185 -3.61 -13.49 4.36
C VAL A 185 -3.45 -14.52 5.47
N ALA A 186 -3.63 -15.78 5.16
CA ALA A 186 -3.46 -16.88 6.10
C ALA A 186 -2.15 -17.60 5.82
N PHE A 187 -1.32 -17.74 6.83
CA PHE A 187 -0.04 -18.48 6.79
C PHE A 187 -0.21 -19.91 7.30
N GLU A 188 0.67 -20.82 6.85
CA GLU A 188 0.63 -22.24 7.25
C GLU A 188 0.82 -22.46 8.75
N ASP A 189 1.50 -21.57 9.46
CA ASP A 189 1.70 -21.59 10.90
C ASP A 189 0.50 -21.12 11.72
N GLY A 190 -0.62 -20.80 11.04
CA GLY A 190 -1.87 -20.39 11.67
C GLY A 190 -1.94 -18.89 12.01
N ILE A 191 -0.93 -18.10 11.68
CA ILE A 191 -1.01 -16.64 11.81
C ILE A 191 -1.90 -16.08 10.69
N GLU A 192 -2.76 -15.13 11.04
CA GLU A 192 -3.59 -14.40 10.07
C GLU A 192 -3.18 -12.93 10.00
N MET A 193 -3.00 -12.41 8.80
CA MET A 193 -2.80 -10.98 8.57
C MET A 193 -4.00 -10.41 7.81
N PHE A 194 -4.51 -9.29 8.28
CA PHE A 194 -5.58 -8.54 7.63
C PHE A 194 -5.02 -7.21 7.12
N VAL A 195 -5.01 -7.02 5.80
CA VAL A 195 -4.67 -5.74 5.16
C VAL A 195 -5.98 -5.04 4.83
N ARG A 196 -6.17 -3.83 5.39
CA ARG A 196 -7.48 -3.19 5.42
C ARG A 196 -7.40 -1.67 5.36
N ASP A 197 -8.46 -1.06 4.88
CA ASP A 197 -8.59 0.40 4.83
C ASP A 197 -8.96 1.02 6.18
N ALA A 198 -9.74 0.32 7.01
CA ALA A 198 -10.27 0.83 8.27
C ALA A 198 -10.10 -0.18 9.41
N ALA A 199 -9.87 0.30 10.63
CA ALA A 199 -9.73 -0.50 11.85
C ALA A 199 -10.23 0.24 13.10
N GLU A 200 -11.26 1.08 12.97
CA GLU A 200 -11.81 1.88 14.08
C GLU A 200 -12.32 0.99 15.23
N GLU A 201 -12.88 -0.17 14.91
CA GLU A 201 -13.33 -1.14 15.92
C GLU A 201 -12.16 -1.72 16.73
N LEU A 202 -10.92 -1.61 16.24
CA LEU A 202 -9.70 -1.97 16.97
C LEU A 202 -9.04 -0.77 17.65
N GLY A 203 -9.57 0.43 17.43
CA GLY A 203 -9.11 1.67 18.06
C GLY A 203 -7.99 2.39 17.32
N PHE A 204 -7.83 2.16 15.99
CA PHE A 204 -6.85 2.89 15.18
C PHE A 204 -7.27 3.01 13.72
N ASP A 205 -6.68 3.97 13.02
CA ASP A 205 -6.98 4.31 11.62
C ASP A 205 -5.81 4.07 10.66
N ASN A 206 -4.57 4.06 11.19
CA ASN A 206 -3.36 3.79 10.41
C ASN A 206 -2.28 3.18 11.30
N GLY A 207 -1.64 2.13 10.79
CA GLY A 207 -0.56 1.44 11.50
C GLY A 207 -0.66 -0.08 11.38
N ILE A 208 0.13 -0.75 12.22
CA ILE A 208 0.18 -2.21 12.29
C ILE A 208 -0.06 -2.62 13.74
N MET A 209 -1.10 -3.40 13.97
CA MET A 209 -1.37 -4.01 15.28
C MET A 209 -0.97 -5.47 15.27
N PHE A 210 -0.08 -5.83 16.15
CA PHE A 210 0.33 -7.20 16.43
C PHE A 210 -0.41 -7.72 17.66
N GLN A 211 -1.04 -8.88 17.57
CA GLN A 211 -1.82 -9.50 18.63
C GLN A 211 -1.43 -10.96 18.80
N GLY A 212 -1.02 -11.30 20.00
CA GLY A 212 -0.70 -12.66 20.42
C GLY A 212 -1.57 -13.12 21.59
N THR A 213 -1.19 -14.22 22.20
CA THR A 213 -1.91 -14.85 23.31
C THR A 213 -1.81 -14.07 24.63
N GLU A 214 -0.80 -13.23 24.80
CA GLU A 214 -0.49 -12.54 26.07
C GLU A 214 -0.61 -11.01 25.97
N GLY A 215 -0.94 -10.49 24.78
CA GLY A 215 -1.10 -9.04 24.61
C GLY A 215 -1.21 -8.58 23.19
N ARG A 216 -1.22 -7.27 23.03
CA ARG A 216 -1.21 -6.62 21.71
C ARG A 216 -0.52 -5.27 21.77
N TYR A 217 0.11 -4.87 20.69
CA TYR A 217 0.68 -3.55 20.52
C TYR A 217 0.45 -3.01 19.11
N LEU A 218 0.42 -1.69 19.00
CA LEU A 218 0.24 -0.93 17.77
C LEU A 218 1.49 -0.12 17.49
N VAL A 219 1.94 -0.14 16.24
CA VAL A 219 2.98 0.75 15.73
C VAL A 219 2.48 1.53 14.52
N ASN A 220 2.81 2.82 14.49
CA ASN A 220 2.70 3.67 13.31
C ASN A 220 3.89 4.65 13.24
N ARG A 221 3.85 5.60 12.31
CA ARG A 221 4.96 6.57 12.14
C ARG A 221 5.18 7.51 13.33
N GLY A 222 4.23 7.61 14.26
CA GLY A 222 4.29 8.52 15.41
C GLY A 222 4.37 7.84 16.77
N LYS A 223 4.00 6.57 16.89
CA LYS A 223 3.90 5.88 18.17
C LYS A 223 4.09 4.37 18.11
N LEU A 224 4.53 3.81 19.21
CA LEU A 224 4.49 2.38 19.53
C LEU A 224 3.84 2.27 20.92
N VAL A 225 2.67 1.66 21.00
CA VAL A 225 1.84 1.64 22.23
C VAL A 225 1.14 0.28 22.38
N GLY A 226 0.83 -0.07 23.63
CA GLY A 226 0.16 -1.33 23.97
C GLY A 226 0.95 -2.12 24.99
N GLY A 227 0.65 -3.37 25.21
CA GLY A 227 1.35 -4.18 26.20
C GLY A 227 1.88 -5.48 25.62
N PRO A 228 3.06 -5.91 26.02
CA PRO A 228 4.05 -5.14 26.79
C PRO A 228 4.99 -4.33 25.86
N VAL A 229 5.02 -3.01 26.00
CA VAL A 229 5.90 -2.09 25.24
C VAL A 229 7.10 -1.65 26.07
N GLU A 230 7.08 -1.89 27.38
CA GLU A 230 8.15 -1.55 28.32
C GLU A 230 9.37 -2.47 28.22
#